data_1e01b432dbf1de6a6636c6001c97aab9
#
_entry.id   1e01b432dbf1de6a6636c6001c97aab9
#
_cell.length_a   1.000
_cell.length_b   1.000
_cell.length_c   1.000
_cell.angle_alpha   90.00
_cell.angle_beta   90.00
_cell.angle_gamma   90.00
#
_symmetry.space_group_name_H-M   'P 1'
#
loop_
_entity.id
_entity.type
_entity.pdbx_description
1 polymer ?
#
loop_
_entity_poly.entity_id
_entity_poly.type
_entity_poly.pdbx_seq_one_letter_code
_entity_poly.pdbx_strand_id
1 'polypeptide(L)'
;MGELLIDFQSEGNGSLKETDRFVKKAGGAPANVCVQAKKLGCDAVYLTKVGADGFGDFLVATLESEGVDVSHIGRSADLNTSLAFVSIRENGERDFSFYRTMTADLYIEPADFEDVEFSKGDVLEFGSVALATDTARDTHRYLIEKAVKAGTLICFDPNLRFN
;
A
#
# COMPACT_ATOMS: atom_id res chain seq x y z
N MET A 1 1.41 -6.43 -3.96
CA MET A 1 1.60 -6.30 -2.50
C MET A 1 2.35 -5.01 -2.16
N GLY A 2 2.15 -4.41 -0.99
CA GLY A 2 2.90 -3.21 -0.60
C GLY A 2 2.12 -2.29 0.32
N GLU A 3 2.50 -1.01 0.34
CA GLU A 3 1.85 -0.01 1.19
C GLU A 3 0.40 0.25 0.79
N LEU A 4 -0.44 0.39 1.80
CA LEU A 4 -1.80 0.88 1.72
C LEU A 4 -1.98 1.95 2.80
N LEU A 5 -2.21 3.17 2.40
CA LEU A 5 -2.16 4.31 3.30
C LEU A 5 -3.25 5.36 2.99
N ILE A 6 -3.45 6.26 3.93
CA ILE A 6 -4.28 7.44 3.71
C ILE A 6 -3.42 8.58 3.15
N ASP A 7 -3.82 9.11 2.00
CA ASP A 7 -3.36 10.39 1.50
C ASP A 7 -4.31 11.50 1.97
N PHE A 8 -3.85 12.37 2.86
CA PHE A 8 -4.49 13.62 3.20
C PHE A 8 -4.03 14.72 2.24
N GLN A 9 -4.82 14.95 1.20
CA GLN A 9 -4.52 15.97 0.20
C GLN A 9 -5.06 17.34 0.62
N SER A 10 -4.21 18.38 0.58
CA SER A 10 -4.62 19.77 0.92
C SER A 10 -5.76 20.25 0.02
N GLU A 11 -6.70 20.98 0.61
CA GLU A 11 -7.64 21.82 -0.13
C GLU A 11 -7.00 23.18 -0.38
N GLY A 12 -6.56 23.40 -1.61
CA GLY A 12 -5.85 24.64 -2.03
C GLY A 12 -4.34 24.42 -2.17
N ASN A 13 -3.69 25.47 -2.67
CA ASN A 13 -2.25 25.52 -2.85
C ASN A 13 -1.58 26.17 -1.64
N GLY A 14 -0.39 25.73 -1.31
CA GLY A 14 0.41 26.27 -0.20
C GLY A 14 1.26 25.17 0.45
N SER A 15 1.99 25.56 1.48
CA SER A 15 2.76 24.62 2.30
C SER A 15 1.86 23.87 3.28
N LEU A 16 2.32 22.71 3.76
CA LEU A 16 1.61 21.96 4.81
C LEU A 16 1.40 22.81 6.09
N LYS A 17 2.32 23.74 6.38
CA LYS A 17 2.22 24.66 7.53
C LYS A 17 1.02 25.61 7.44
N GLU A 18 0.61 25.95 6.23
CA GLU A 18 -0.45 26.93 5.94
C GLU A 18 -1.79 26.27 5.63
N THR A 19 -1.80 24.93 5.54
CA THR A 19 -2.98 24.16 5.17
C THR A 19 -3.85 23.84 6.37
N ASP A 20 -5.09 24.35 6.38
CA ASP A 20 -6.08 24.12 7.43
C ASP A 20 -7.00 22.93 7.14
N ARG A 21 -7.12 22.51 5.88
CA ARG A 21 -8.08 21.49 5.46
C ARG A 21 -7.47 20.46 4.53
N PHE A 22 -7.86 19.20 4.73
CA PHE A 22 -7.42 18.09 3.93
C PHE A 22 -8.59 17.19 3.53
N VAL A 23 -8.52 16.64 2.33
CA VAL A 23 -9.41 15.58 1.85
C VAL A 23 -8.71 14.24 1.99
N LYS A 24 -9.38 13.31 2.66
CA LYS A 24 -8.91 11.93 2.82
C LYS A 24 -9.10 11.13 1.54
N LYS A 25 -8.05 10.48 1.06
CA LYS A 25 -8.08 9.56 -0.08
C LYS A 25 -7.33 8.28 0.25
N ALA A 26 -7.73 7.18 -0.39
CA ALA A 26 -6.92 5.96 -0.39
C ALA A 26 -5.70 6.17 -1.27
N GLY A 27 -4.53 5.75 -0.77
CA GLY A 27 -3.24 5.87 -1.43
C GLY A 27 -2.41 4.59 -1.32
N GLY A 28 -1.26 4.60 -1.97
CA GLY A 28 -0.36 3.47 -2.12
C GLY A 28 -0.19 3.11 -3.60
N ALA A 29 1.06 3.15 -4.10
CA ALA A 29 1.31 2.88 -5.52
C ALA A 29 0.89 1.45 -5.92
N PRO A 30 1.25 0.39 -5.16
CA PRO A 30 0.81 -0.97 -5.47
C PRO A 30 -0.71 -1.14 -5.38
N ALA A 31 -1.38 -0.44 -4.45
CA ALA A 31 -2.84 -0.47 -4.35
C ALA A 31 -3.52 0.12 -5.59
N ASN A 32 -2.98 1.22 -6.13
CA ASN A 32 -3.47 1.81 -7.37
C ASN A 32 -3.29 0.85 -8.57
N VAL A 33 -2.16 0.14 -8.64
CA VAL A 33 -1.92 -0.90 -9.68
C VAL A 33 -2.95 -2.01 -9.54
N CYS A 34 -3.20 -2.51 -8.32
CA CYS A 34 -4.16 -3.57 -8.05
C CYS A 34 -5.59 -3.19 -8.48
N VAL A 35 -6.06 -2.00 -8.10
CA VAL A 35 -7.37 -1.46 -8.51
C VAL A 35 -7.45 -1.30 -10.02
N GLN A 36 -6.39 -0.80 -10.67
CA GLN A 36 -6.38 -0.65 -12.12
C GLN A 36 -6.40 -2.00 -12.83
N ALA A 37 -5.67 -3.01 -12.34
CA ALA A 37 -5.73 -4.37 -12.88
C ALA A 37 -7.14 -4.96 -12.79
N LYS A 38 -7.83 -4.75 -11.65
CA LYS A 38 -9.23 -5.17 -11.49
C LYS A 38 -10.15 -4.51 -12.50
N LYS A 39 -10.02 -3.19 -12.72
CA LYS A 39 -10.80 -2.44 -13.72
C LYS A 39 -10.53 -2.92 -15.15
N LEU A 40 -9.37 -3.49 -15.43
CA LEU A 40 -9.02 -4.09 -16.72
C LEU A 40 -9.48 -5.56 -16.86
N GLY A 41 -10.17 -6.11 -15.86
CA GLY A 41 -10.76 -7.45 -15.91
C GLY A 41 -9.88 -8.56 -15.32
N CYS A 42 -8.77 -8.24 -14.65
CA CYS A 42 -7.98 -9.23 -13.93
C CYS A 42 -8.64 -9.59 -12.59
N ASP A 43 -8.39 -10.79 -12.10
CA ASP A 43 -8.60 -11.09 -10.70
C ASP A 43 -7.47 -10.47 -9.91
N ALA A 44 -7.81 -9.64 -8.93
CA ALA A 44 -6.86 -8.84 -8.19
C ALA A 44 -7.01 -9.06 -6.68
N VAL A 45 -5.93 -9.46 -6.04
CA VAL A 45 -5.82 -9.72 -4.60
C VAL A 45 -4.79 -8.76 -4.01
N TYR A 46 -5.07 -8.14 -2.87
CA TYR A 46 -4.12 -7.21 -2.26
C TYR A 46 -3.53 -7.76 -0.97
N LEU A 47 -2.20 -7.85 -0.92
CA LEU A 47 -1.44 -8.39 0.22
C LEU A 47 -0.81 -7.25 1.00
N THR A 48 -1.27 -6.99 2.22
CA THR A 48 -0.75 -5.94 3.11
C THR A 48 -1.30 -6.10 4.53
N LYS A 49 -0.97 -5.15 5.41
CA LYS A 49 -1.56 -5.02 6.74
C LYS A 49 -1.90 -3.56 7.01
N VAL A 50 -3.03 -3.29 7.63
CA VAL A 50 -3.45 -1.96 8.09
C VAL A 50 -3.79 -1.99 9.59
N GLY A 51 -3.89 -0.84 10.21
CA GLY A 51 -4.35 -0.74 11.60
C GLY A 51 -5.81 -1.21 11.77
N ALA A 52 -6.15 -1.72 12.94
CA ALA A 52 -7.54 -1.95 13.35
C ALA A 52 -8.16 -0.61 13.80
N ASP A 53 -8.10 0.38 12.93
CA ASP A 53 -8.56 1.76 13.14
C ASP A 53 -9.49 2.22 12.00
N GLY A 54 -10.14 3.38 12.18
CA GLY A 54 -11.09 3.91 11.18
C GLY A 54 -10.48 4.25 9.83
N PHE A 55 -9.15 4.43 9.73
CA PHE A 55 -8.46 4.62 8.46
C PHE A 55 -8.24 3.28 7.76
N GLY A 56 -7.86 2.24 8.49
CA GLY A 56 -7.76 0.89 7.96
C GLY A 56 -9.12 0.39 7.46
N ASP A 57 -10.21 0.64 8.19
CA ASP A 57 -11.56 0.30 7.75
C ASP A 57 -11.93 1.00 6.44
N PHE A 58 -11.62 2.29 6.34
CA PHE A 58 -11.86 3.05 5.11
C PHE A 58 -11.07 2.50 3.91
N LEU A 59 -9.81 2.14 4.11
CA LEU A 59 -8.95 1.62 3.04
C LEU A 59 -9.45 0.26 2.54
N VAL A 60 -9.76 -0.66 3.46
CA VAL A 60 -10.28 -1.99 3.09
C VAL A 60 -11.61 -1.85 2.36
N ALA A 61 -12.56 -1.08 2.90
CA ALA A 61 -13.84 -0.85 2.24
C ALA A 61 -13.70 -0.18 0.85
N THR A 62 -12.69 0.69 0.67
CA THR A 62 -12.41 1.31 -0.63
C THR A 62 -11.96 0.28 -1.64
N LEU A 63 -10.98 -0.58 -1.31
CA LEU A 63 -10.51 -1.63 -2.22
C LEU A 63 -11.62 -2.65 -2.54
N GLU A 64 -12.38 -3.05 -1.53
CA GLU A 64 -13.52 -3.97 -1.68
C GLU A 64 -14.57 -3.39 -2.64
N SER A 65 -14.90 -2.10 -2.52
CA SER A 65 -15.85 -1.42 -3.41
C SER A 65 -15.38 -1.34 -4.88
N GLU A 66 -14.06 -1.40 -5.12
CA GLU A 66 -13.45 -1.48 -6.44
C GLU A 66 -13.33 -2.95 -6.95
N GLY A 67 -13.83 -3.91 -6.16
CA GLY A 67 -13.85 -5.33 -6.50
C GLY A 67 -12.52 -6.08 -6.30
N VAL A 68 -11.58 -5.48 -5.59
CA VAL A 68 -10.32 -6.15 -5.20
C VAL A 68 -10.60 -7.14 -4.08
N ASP A 69 -9.99 -8.32 -4.12
CA ASP A 69 -10.03 -9.26 -3.02
C ASP A 69 -9.15 -8.75 -1.86
N VAL A 70 -9.78 -8.51 -0.72
CA VAL A 70 -9.19 -7.96 0.49
C VAL A 70 -8.94 -9.01 1.58
N SER A 71 -9.15 -10.29 1.27
CA SER A 71 -9.05 -11.40 2.24
C SER A 71 -7.66 -11.52 2.89
N HIS A 72 -6.62 -11.05 2.19
CA HIS A 72 -5.24 -11.02 2.69
C HIS A 72 -4.77 -9.64 3.14
N ILE A 73 -5.70 -8.77 3.53
CA ILE A 73 -5.37 -7.51 4.23
C ILE A 73 -5.44 -7.74 5.73
N GLY A 74 -4.29 -7.94 6.37
CA GLY A 74 -4.18 -8.12 7.82
C GLY A 74 -4.61 -6.87 8.62
N ARG A 75 -5.04 -7.08 9.86
CA ARG A 75 -5.46 -6.01 10.80
C ARG A 75 -4.58 -6.05 12.04
N SER A 76 -3.90 -4.96 12.34
CA SER A 76 -3.08 -4.83 13.56
C SER A 76 -3.82 -4.06 14.63
N ALA A 77 -3.89 -4.62 15.84
CA ALA A 77 -4.41 -3.92 17.01
C ALA A 77 -3.37 -2.97 17.65
N ASP A 78 -2.08 -3.23 17.40
CA ASP A 78 -0.97 -2.54 18.05
C ASP A 78 -0.32 -1.45 17.19
N LEU A 79 -0.51 -1.53 15.87
CA LEU A 79 0.10 -0.61 14.90
C LEU A 79 -0.98 0.12 14.12
N ASN A 80 -0.78 1.43 13.95
CA ASN A 80 -1.72 2.28 13.23
C ASN A 80 -1.61 2.10 11.70
N THR A 81 -2.65 2.55 10.99
CA THR A 81 -2.61 2.72 9.54
C THR A 81 -1.65 3.85 9.15
N SER A 82 -0.88 3.66 8.10
CA SER A 82 0.03 4.67 7.54
C SER A 82 -0.72 5.88 7.00
N LEU A 83 -0.17 7.07 7.25
CA LEU A 83 -0.70 8.33 6.74
C LEU A 83 0.37 9.08 5.94
N ALA A 84 -0.06 9.78 4.90
CA ALA A 84 0.72 10.78 4.19
C ALA A 84 -0.09 12.08 4.09
N PHE A 85 0.58 13.21 4.27
CA PHE A 85 0.02 14.53 4.02
C PHE A 85 0.66 15.07 2.75
N VAL A 86 -0.18 15.53 1.83
CA VAL A 86 0.24 16.00 0.52
C VAL A 86 -0.27 17.42 0.33
N SER A 87 0.62 18.39 0.12
CA SER A 87 0.25 19.71 -0.33
C SER A 87 0.75 19.99 -1.74
N ILE A 88 0.09 20.89 -2.43
CA ILE A 88 0.47 21.35 -3.77
C ILE A 88 0.94 22.78 -3.63
N ARG A 89 2.23 23.03 -3.90
CA ARG A 89 2.80 24.37 -3.89
C ARG A 89 2.26 25.20 -5.06
N GLU A 90 2.38 26.54 -4.99
CA GLU A 90 1.94 27.43 -6.06
C GLU A 90 2.57 27.13 -7.44
N ASN A 91 3.78 26.58 -7.46
CA ASN A 91 4.46 26.14 -8.67
C ASN A 91 4.00 24.75 -9.20
N GLY A 92 3.00 24.12 -8.55
CA GLY A 92 2.46 22.80 -8.89
C GLY A 92 3.26 21.62 -8.33
N GLU A 93 4.37 21.85 -7.63
CA GLU A 93 5.13 20.77 -6.98
C GLU A 93 4.36 20.23 -5.79
N ARG A 94 4.48 18.91 -5.59
CA ARG A 94 3.89 18.23 -4.42
C ARG A 94 4.90 18.16 -3.29
N ASP A 95 4.46 18.50 -2.10
CA ASP A 95 5.19 18.36 -0.85
C ASP A 95 4.56 17.23 -0.03
N PHE A 96 5.37 16.29 0.45
CA PHE A 96 4.91 15.10 1.17
C PHE A 96 5.44 15.09 2.59
N SER A 97 4.59 14.78 3.55
CA SER A 97 4.98 14.45 4.91
C SER A 97 4.40 13.11 5.30
N PHE A 98 5.27 12.11 5.53
CA PHE A 98 4.85 10.77 5.86
C PHE A 98 4.82 10.55 7.37
N TYR A 99 3.69 10.10 7.87
CA TYR A 99 3.50 9.60 9.23
C TYR A 99 3.42 8.07 9.15
N ARG A 100 4.59 7.46 8.89
CA ARG A 100 4.75 6.05 8.57
C ARG A 100 5.94 5.45 9.34
N THR A 101 6.01 5.76 10.63
CA THR A 101 6.93 5.14 11.57
C THR A 101 6.13 4.19 12.45
N MET A 102 6.51 2.93 12.58
CA MET A 102 5.76 1.94 13.36
C MET A 102 4.29 1.81 12.90
N THR A 103 4.06 1.63 11.59
CA THR A 103 2.73 1.42 11.02
C THR A 103 2.57 0.01 10.48
N ALA A 104 1.34 -0.49 10.41
CA ALA A 104 1.03 -1.90 10.17
C ALA A 104 1.64 -2.45 8.87
N ASP A 105 1.63 -1.67 7.80
CA ASP A 105 2.18 -2.05 6.49
C ASP A 105 3.72 -2.19 6.45
N LEU A 106 4.42 -1.66 7.45
CA LEU A 106 5.87 -1.82 7.62
C LEU A 106 6.26 -3.06 8.43
N TYR A 107 5.30 -3.68 9.12
CA TYR A 107 5.50 -4.83 10.02
C TYR A 107 4.62 -6.00 9.59
N ILE A 108 4.53 -6.22 8.28
CA ILE A 108 4.01 -7.46 7.73
C ILE A 108 5.00 -8.59 7.96
N GLU A 109 4.51 -9.77 8.30
CA GLU A 109 5.33 -10.96 8.59
C GLU A 109 4.95 -12.11 7.64
N PRO A 110 5.85 -13.08 7.38
CA PRO A 110 5.52 -14.25 6.57
C PRO A 110 4.26 -15.00 7.04
N ALA A 111 4.03 -15.01 8.37
CA ALA A 111 2.85 -15.63 8.97
C ALA A 111 1.52 -14.97 8.56
N ASP A 112 1.54 -13.69 8.18
CA ASP A 112 0.34 -12.99 7.69
C ASP A 112 -0.14 -13.55 6.34
N PHE A 113 0.69 -14.34 5.62
CA PHE A 113 0.47 -14.77 4.23
C PHE A 113 0.78 -16.25 3.99
N GLU A 114 0.72 -17.08 5.01
CA GLU A 114 1.03 -18.51 4.87
C GLU A 114 0.07 -19.22 3.92
N ASP A 115 -1.19 -18.82 3.92
CA ASP A 115 -2.28 -19.35 3.10
C ASP A 115 -2.34 -18.80 1.67
N VAL A 116 -1.53 -17.78 1.34
CA VAL A 116 -1.46 -17.24 -0.03
C VAL A 116 -0.85 -18.28 -0.96
N GLU A 117 -1.58 -18.70 -1.98
CA GLU A 117 -1.11 -19.59 -3.02
C GLU A 117 -0.85 -18.83 -4.32
N PHE A 118 0.20 -19.25 -5.04
CA PHE A 118 0.57 -18.71 -6.33
C PHE A 118 0.50 -19.80 -7.40
N SER A 119 0.19 -19.39 -8.63
CA SER A 119 0.09 -20.26 -9.78
C SER A 119 0.85 -19.70 -10.99
N LYS A 120 1.16 -20.59 -11.93
CA LYS A 120 1.68 -20.16 -13.23
C LYS A 120 0.63 -19.31 -13.96
N GLY A 121 1.01 -18.11 -14.35
CA GLY A 121 0.13 -17.13 -15.00
C GLY A 121 -0.26 -15.99 -14.08
N ASP A 122 -0.03 -16.10 -12.77
CA ASP A 122 -0.18 -15.00 -11.85
C ASP A 122 0.96 -13.99 -12.01
N VAL A 123 0.71 -12.77 -11.51
CA VAL A 123 1.70 -11.69 -11.43
C VAL A 123 1.76 -11.21 -9.98
N LEU A 124 2.94 -11.29 -9.36
CA LEU A 124 3.20 -10.64 -8.08
C LEU A 124 3.88 -9.29 -8.34
N GLU A 125 3.16 -8.21 -8.06
CA GLU A 125 3.65 -6.83 -8.19
C GLU A 125 3.94 -6.25 -6.80
N PHE A 126 5.06 -5.50 -6.68
CA PHE A 126 5.42 -4.75 -5.48
C PHE A 126 6.31 -3.55 -5.79
N GLY A 127 6.32 -2.58 -4.85
CA GLY A 127 7.13 -1.36 -4.96
C GLY A 127 8.23 -1.28 -3.91
N SER A 128 9.17 -0.33 -4.08
CA SER A 128 10.27 -0.12 -3.13
C SER A 128 9.84 0.54 -1.81
N VAL A 129 8.76 1.30 -1.82
CA VAL A 129 8.28 2.06 -0.65
C VAL A 129 7.88 1.12 0.51
N ALA A 130 7.40 -0.08 0.20
CA ALA A 130 7.07 -1.09 1.18
C ALA A 130 8.29 -1.78 1.82
N LEU A 131 9.50 -1.61 1.25
CA LEU A 131 10.73 -2.30 1.70
C LEU A 131 11.51 -1.53 2.77
N ALA A 132 10.85 -0.70 3.58
CA ALA A 132 11.51 0.22 4.49
C ALA A 132 12.07 -0.44 5.77
N THR A 133 11.52 -1.59 6.20
CA THR A 133 11.98 -2.35 7.38
C THR A 133 12.55 -3.70 7.00
N ASP A 134 13.37 -4.28 7.89
CA ASP A 134 13.88 -5.64 7.69
C ASP A 134 12.74 -6.66 7.66
N THR A 135 11.76 -6.54 8.55
CA THR A 135 10.60 -7.43 8.61
C THR A 135 9.83 -7.42 7.29
N ALA A 136 9.54 -6.23 6.74
CA ALA A 136 8.86 -6.12 5.46
C ALA A 136 9.70 -6.71 4.31
N ARG A 137 11.03 -6.46 4.30
CA ARG A 137 11.94 -7.05 3.29
C ARG A 137 11.97 -8.57 3.35
N ASP A 138 11.99 -9.15 4.53
CA ASP A 138 12.00 -10.61 4.71
C ASP A 138 10.67 -11.22 4.25
N THR A 139 9.56 -10.57 4.55
CA THR A 139 8.23 -11.00 4.08
C THR A 139 8.11 -10.91 2.55
N HIS A 140 8.61 -9.83 1.94
CA HIS A 140 8.64 -9.72 0.49
C HIS A 140 9.49 -10.83 -0.13
N ARG A 141 10.68 -11.10 0.43
CA ARG A 141 11.55 -12.20 -0.03
C ARG A 141 10.84 -13.55 0.07
N TYR A 142 10.20 -13.85 1.19
CA TYR A 142 9.42 -15.08 1.38
C TYR A 142 8.35 -15.24 0.29
N LEU A 143 7.54 -14.21 0.04
CA LEU A 143 6.48 -14.27 -0.98
C LEU A 143 7.04 -14.35 -2.41
N ILE A 144 8.12 -13.62 -2.72
CA ILE A 144 8.79 -13.70 -4.02
C ILE A 144 9.34 -15.10 -4.27
N GLU A 145 9.98 -15.74 -3.28
CA GLU A 145 10.47 -17.10 -3.41
C GLU A 145 9.34 -18.10 -3.62
N LYS A 146 8.21 -17.95 -2.91
CA LYS A 146 7.00 -18.77 -3.06
C LYS A 146 6.42 -18.61 -4.47
N ALA A 147 6.29 -17.37 -4.95
CA ALA A 147 5.78 -17.03 -6.28
C ALA A 147 6.68 -17.57 -7.41
N VAL A 148 8.00 -17.38 -7.31
CA VAL A 148 8.97 -17.89 -8.30
C VAL A 148 8.90 -19.43 -8.42
N LYS A 149 8.81 -20.15 -7.29
CA LYS A 149 8.65 -21.61 -7.29
C LYS A 149 7.37 -22.05 -8.00
N ALA A 150 6.31 -21.27 -7.93
CA ALA A 150 5.04 -21.54 -8.62
C ALA A 150 5.04 -21.14 -10.12
N GLY A 151 6.08 -20.43 -10.59
CA GLY A 151 6.17 -19.94 -11.96
C GLY A 151 5.40 -18.65 -12.22
N THR A 152 5.13 -17.89 -11.16
CA THR A 152 4.50 -16.57 -11.17
C THR A 152 5.46 -15.53 -11.74
N LEU A 153 4.95 -14.58 -12.52
CA LEU A 153 5.73 -13.43 -12.99
C LEU A 153 5.94 -12.43 -11.85
N ILE A 154 7.17 -11.99 -11.68
CA ILE A 154 7.51 -10.94 -10.70
C ILE A 154 7.60 -9.60 -11.40
N CYS A 155 6.84 -8.60 -10.91
CA CYS A 155 6.87 -7.23 -11.38
C CYS A 155 7.33 -6.31 -10.24
N PHE A 156 8.39 -5.55 -10.47
CA PHE A 156 8.93 -4.61 -9.49
C PHE A 156 8.90 -3.18 -10.04
N ASP A 157 8.13 -2.31 -9.36
CA ASP A 157 8.17 -0.86 -9.58
C ASP A 157 9.06 -0.21 -8.51
N PRO A 158 10.26 0.27 -8.85
CA PRO A 158 11.13 0.96 -7.89
C PRO A 158 10.46 2.17 -7.24
N ASN A 159 9.64 2.91 -7.98
CA ASN A 159 8.89 4.09 -7.50
C ASN A 159 9.73 4.98 -6.56
N LEU A 160 10.97 5.25 -6.96
CA LEU A 160 11.98 5.92 -6.12
C LEU A 160 11.53 7.33 -5.74
N ARG A 161 11.78 7.69 -4.50
CA ARG A 161 11.61 9.03 -3.98
C ARG A 161 12.98 9.55 -3.57
N PHE A 162 13.54 10.44 -4.37
CA PHE A 162 14.78 11.15 -4.03
C PHE A 162 14.37 12.40 -3.23
N ASN A 163 14.79 12.48 -1.98
CA ASN A 163 14.64 13.66 -1.13
C ASN A 163 15.84 14.60 -1.35
#